data_b9a0fc979eaa565a6b9aad0a33bd72e8
#
_entry.id   b9a0fc979eaa565a6b9aad0a33bd72e8
#
_cell.length_a   1.000
_cell.length_b   1.000
_cell.length_c   1.000
_cell.angle_alpha   90.00
_cell.angle_beta   90.00
_cell.angle_gamma   90.00
#
_symmetry.space_group_name_H-M   'P 1'
#
loop_
_entity.id
_entity.type
_entity.pdbx_description
1 polymer ?
#
loop_
_entity_poly.entity_id
_entity_poly.type
_entity_poly.pdbx_seq_one_letter_code
_entity_poly.pdbx_strand_id
1 'polypeptide(L)'
;MAGVMATPEARGEHLVVLAPFGRDAAVVGEALASGGIRSVSVGDVASLAAALHGEVGAVLLTEEALTPKGAATLVAALARQPAWSDLPVVLLLATSERLLPEAARQVAALRLAGNITVLVRPVPALTLVTAVEVALRARRRQYEVRELIGRERGARERAEEATRLKDEFLATVSHELRTPLAAILIWGNLIGSGRVQAKDMAMALQAIESSAEAQSRMIEDLLDVSRMLSGKLRVQLRPGQLAPIVEAALTVVRPTAQARRIDLEVQLDPDAGVVLADPGRMQQVIWNLLANAVKFTPAGGRVTLRLVRRGDHVEVQVSDTGIGIRREFLAHVFDRFRQADAGTTRQQGGLGLGLAIARQLVELHGGSMAADSPGEDQGSTFTVRLPVVAADAVTADPTVVRAVTADASSVHPLRGLRVLLVEDEQHTREALTYVLEHAGAEVTATASAGAARIALARATGVRPHVLISDIGMPGEDGHALIRAVRAEEARSGDRPLPALALTAYARPEDHSASLAAGFHLHISKPVEPDALVAAVMSLMQVTRARRATE
;
A
#
# COMPACT_ATOMS: atom_id res chain seq x y z
N MET A 1 40.69 -15.32 13.15
CA MET A 1 40.52 -14.64 14.44
C MET A 1 39.27 -13.81 14.38
N ALA A 2 38.20 -14.29 15.02
CA ALA A 2 36.89 -13.64 14.98
C ALA A 2 36.93 -12.37 15.84
N GLY A 3 36.69 -11.22 15.23
CA GLY A 3 36.49 -9.96 15.91
C GLY A 3 35.20 -10.01 16.72
N VAL A 4 35.35 -10.01 18.05
CA VAL A 4 34.25 -9.83 18.99
C VAL A 4 33.66 -8.44 18.72
N MET A 5 32.47 -8.38 18.16
CA MET A 5 31.68 -7.14 18.06
C MET A 5 31.37 -6.71 19.51
N ALA A 6 32.02 -5.63 19.96
CA ALA A 6 31.76 -5.02 21.26
C ALA A 6 30.29 -4.54 21.29
N THR A 7 29.60 -4.85 22.38
CA THR A 7 28.26 -4.32 22.65
C THR A 7 28.26 -2.79 22.63
N PRO A 8 27.18 -2.10 22.25
CA PRO A 8 27.10 -0.63 22.19
C PRO A 8 27.51 0.08 23.48
N GLU A 9 27.39 -0.58 24.63
CA GLU A 9 27.74 -0.05 25.95
C GLU A 9 29.26 0.06 26.20
N ALA A 10 30.10 -0.59 25.38
CA ALA A 10 31.56 -0.61 25.59
C ALA A 10 32.35 0.40 24.73
N ARG A 11 31.64 1.19 23.90
CA ARG A 11 32.27 2.15 22.98
C ARG A 11 32.81 3.36 23.72
N GLY A 12 34.13 3.59 23.60
CA GLY A 12 34.79 4.75 24.19
C GLY A 12 35.00 4.64 25.71
N GLU A 13 34.92 3.44 26.32
CA GLU A 13 35.04 3.23 27.75
C GLU A 13 36.45 2.84 28.21
N HIS A 14 37.36 2.50 27.31
CA HIS A 14 38.71 2.10 27.68
C HIS A 14 39.74 3.21 27.44
N LEU A 15 40.64 3.32 28.41
CA LEU A 15 41.78 4.21 28.35
C LEU A 15 42.99 3.46 27.78
N VAL A 16 43.68 4.07 26.82
CA VAL A 16 44.99 3.55 26.37
C VAL A 16 46.10 4.32 27.10
N VAL A 17 46.97 3.58 27.78
CA VAL A 17 48.07 4.14 28.57
C VAL A 17 49.40 3.87 27.87
N LEU A 18 50.18 4.92 27.64
CA LEU A 18 51.56 4.82 27.15
C LEU A 18 52.50 5.44 28.16
N ALA A 19 53.19 4.57 28.94
CA ALA A 19 54.22 4.91 29.88
C ALA A 19 55.43 3.97 29.66
N PRO A 20 56.37 4.33 28.77
CA PRO A 20 57.37 3.40 28.25
C PRO A 20 58.49 3.04 29.23
N PHE A 21 58.61 3.73 30.37
CA PHE A 21 59.73 3.54 31.33
C PHE A 21 59.27 3.31 32.76
N GLY A 22 60.01 2.45 33.49
CA GLY A 22 59.86 2.24 34.90
C GLY A 22 58.57 1.49 35.33
N ARG A 23 58.06 1.79 36.52
CA ARG A 23 56.82 1.26 37.10
C ARG A 23 55.58 2.13 36.83
N ASP A 24 55.74 3.20 36.08
CA ASP A 24 54.69 4.21 35.92
C ASP A 24 53.42 3.62 35.32
N ALA A 25 53.54 2.75 34.33
CA ALA A 25 52.37 2.07 33.71
C ALA A 25 51.60 1.22 34.75
N ALA A 26 52.33 0.52 35.65
CA ALA A 26 51.71 -0.29 36.69
C ALA A 26 51.03 0.60 37.76
N VAL A 27 51.72 1.63 38.24
CA VAL A 27 51.19 2.57 39.25
C VAL A 27 49.96 3.32 38.74
N VAL A 28 50.03 3.81 37.50
CA VAL A 28 48.89 4.46 36.83
C VAL A 28 47.75 3.46 36.66
N GLY A 29 48.06 2.22 36.23
CA GLY A 29 47.05 1.16 36.05
C GLY A 29 46.33 0.80 37.34
N GLU A 30 47.08 0.67 38.48
CA GLU A 30 46.52 0.40 39.82
C GLU A 30 45.60 1.56 40.29
N ALA A 31 46.07 2.79 40.12
CA ALA A 31 45.27 3.98 40.47
C ALA A 31 43.97 4.06 39.67
N LEU A 32 44.00 3.78 38.37
CA LEU A 32 42.84 3.75 37.51
C LEU A 32 41.90 2.60 37.82
N ALA A 33 42.45 1.41 38.07
CA ALA A 33 41.64 0.23 38.44
C ALA A 33 40.91 0.45 39.77
N SER A 34 41.55 1.11 40.75
CA SER A 34 40.91 1.48 42.03
C SER A 34 39.74 2.46 41.84
N GLY A 35 39.77 3.27 40.76
CA GLY A 35 38.66 4.12 40.31
C GLY A 35 37.66 3.45 39.35
N GLY A 36 37.79 2.13 39.11
CA GLY A 36 36.89 1.40 38.23
C GLY A 36 37.11 1.66 36.71
N ILE A 37 38.25 2.29 36.36
CA ILE A 37 38.56 2.63 34.96
C ILE A 37 39.35 1.50 34.31
N ARG A 38 38.84 0.95 33.22
CA ARG A 38 39.53 -0.05 32.40
C ARG A 38 40.62 0.61 31.55
N SER A 39 41.86 0.13 31.67
CA SER A 39 42.99 0.64 30.91
C SER A 39 43.75 -0.47 30.21
N VAL A 40 44.27 -0.16 29.04
CA VAL A 40 45.14 -1.03 28.23
C VAL A 40 46.50 -0.33 28.06
N SER A 41 47.56 -0.94 28.55
CA SER A 41 48.90 -0.38 28.38
C SER A 41 49.53 -0.80 27.07
N VAL A 42 50.17 0.14 26.39
CA VAL A 42 50.90 -0.07 25.14
C VAL A 42 52.38 0.30 25.34
N GLY A 43 53.26 -0.39 24.62
CA GLY A 43 54.69 -0.27 24.86
C GLY A 43 55.39 0.89 24.12
N ASP A 44 54.79 1.36 23.02
CA ASP A 44 55.38 2.39 22.17
C ASP A 44 54.31 3.25 21.43
N VAL A 45 54.74 4.36 20.84
CA VAL A 45 53.89 5.30 20.13
C VAL A 45 53.28 4.68 18.86
N ALA A 46 53.96 3.71 18.22
CA ALA A 46 53.43 3.05 17.03
C ALA A 46 52.23 2.18 17.35
N SER A 47 52.33 1.40 18.45
CA SER A 47 51.25 0.61 19.00
C SER A 47 50.07 1.49 19.46
N LEU A 48 50.38 2.65 20.09
CA LEU A 48 49.35 3.63 20.43
C LEU A 48 48.63 4.15 19.16
N ALA A 49 49.39 4.60 18.14
CA ALA A 49 48.82 5.10 16.90
C ALA A 49 47.94 4.06 16.19
N ALA A 50 48.35 2.79 16.24
CA ALA A 50 47.53 1.69 15.70
C ALA A 50 46.23 1.50 16.53
N ALA A 51 46.30 1.62 17.86
CA ALA A 51 45.11 1.53 18.72
C ALA A 51 44.11 2.67 18.47
N LEU A 52 44.55 3.86 18.03
CA LEU A 52 43.67 5.00 17.73
C LEU A 52 42.73 4.78 16.55
N HIS A 53 42.95 3.76 15.72
CA HIS A 53 41.99 3.35 14.70
C HIS A 53 40.76 2.63 15.27
N GLY A 54 40.80 2.22 16.53
CA GLY A 54 39.71 1.60 17.26
C GLY A 54 38.84 2.60 18.02
N GLU A 55 37.89 2.08 18.79
CA GLU A 55 36.95 2.86 19.62
C GLU A 55 37.56 3.23 20.98
N VAL A 56 38.64 4.04 20.97
CA VAL A 56 39.34 4.49 22.16
C VAL A 56 38.59 5.58 22.90
N GLY A 57 38.48 5.47 24.21
CA GLY A 57 37.81 6.44 25.09
C GLY A 57 38.68 7.65 25.41
N ALA A 58 39.91 7.42 25.81
CA ALA A 58 40.91 8.46 26.06
C ALA A 58 42.32 7.87 25.97
N VAL A 59 43.32 8.73 25.87
CA VAL A 59 44.74 8.35 25.91
C VAL A 59 45.39 8.98 27.12
N LEU A 60 46.23 8.22 27.82
CA LEU A 60 47.09 8.75 28.87
C LEU A 60 48.56 8.55 28.44
N LEU A 61 49.32 9.63 28.44
CA LEU A 61 50.74 9.63 28.08
C LEU A 61 51.61 10.16 29.21
N THR A 62 52.81 9.60 29.36
CA THR A 62 53.84 10.23 30.18
C THR A 62 54.81 11.05 29.33
N GLU A 63 55.49 12.03 29.93
CA GLU A 63 56.44 12.90 29.24
C GLU A 63 57.53 12.10 28.50
N GLU A 64 57.96 11.00 29.07
CA GLU A 64 58.99 10.13 28.51
C GLU A 64 58.59 9.47 27.19
N ALA A 65 57.30 9.38 26.89
CA ALA A 65 56.78 8.92 25.59
C ALA A 65 56.94 9.97 24.50
N LEU A 66 57.12 11.26 24.85
CA LEU A 66 57.20 12.39 23.94
C LEU A 66 58.59 12.59 23.37
N THR A 67 59.16 11.59 22.72
CA THR A 67 60.34 11.84 21.84
C THR A 67 59.92 12.68 20.61
N PRO A 68 60.86 13.41 19.95
CA PRO A 68 60.51 14.19 18.76
C PRO A 68 59.77 13.37 17.68
N LYS A 69 60.23 12.14 17.45
CA LYS A 69 59.60 11.22 16.50
C LYS A 69 58.23 10.72 17.00
N GLY A 70 58.13 10.43 18.30
CA GLY A 70 56.90 9.97 18.93
C GLY A 70 55.82 11.05 18.90
N ALA A 71 56.15 12.29 19.25
CA ALA A 71 55.22 13.42 19.19
C ALA A 71 54.73 13.67 17.78
N ALA A 72 55.62 13.67 16.76
CA ALA A 72 55.21 13.82 15.36
C ALA A 72 54.27 12.71 14.89
N THR A 73 54.54 11.44 15.28
CA THR A 73 53.65 10.30 14.95
C THR A 73 52.25 10.46 15.59
N LEU A 74 52.19 10.88 16.85
CA LEU A 74 50.93 11.08 17.57
C LEU A 74 50.16 12.25 16.99
N VAL A 75 50.78 13.39 16.67
CA VAL A 75 50.16 14.53 16.01
C VAL A 75 49.56 14.11 14.66
N ALA A 76 50.33 13.35 13.86
CA ALA A 76 49.83 12.84 12.58
C ALA A 76 48.64 11.86 12.74
N ALA A 77 48.66 11.04 13.81
CA ALA A 77 47.54 10.14 14.10
C ALA A 77 46.27 10.90 14.56
N LEU A 78 46.42 11.88 15.45
CA LEU A 78 45.33 12.75 15.89
C LEU A 78 44.75 13.59 14.72
N ALA A 79 45.55 14.09 13.81
CA ALA A 79 45.13 14.85 12.63
C ALA A 79 44.32 14.02 11.61
N ARG A 80 44.46 12.69 11.63
CA ARG A 80 43.68 11.76 10.80
C ARG A 80 42.33 11.41 11.33
N GLN A 81 41.96 11.91 12.51
CA GLN A 81 40.65 11.61 13.10
C GLN A 81 39.54 12.20 12.23
N PRO A 82 38.37 11.53 12.17
CA PRO A 82 37.18 12.10 11.53
C PRO A 82 36.78 13.41 12.20
N ALA A 83 36.16 14.32 11.47
CA ALA A 83 35.76 15.65 11.94
C ALA A 83 34.87 15.66 13.21
N TRP A 84 34.18 14.56 13.51
CA TRP A 84 33.37 14.41 14.73
C TRP A 84 34.19 14.01 15.97
N SER A 85 35.45 13.57 15.79
CA SER A 85 36.29 12.96 16.82
C SER A 85 37.31 13.96 17.33
N ASP A 86 37.22 14.28 18.60
CA ASP A 86 38.20 15.05 19.35
C ASP A 86 38.62 14.21 20.55
N LEU A 87 39.61 13.31 20.31
CA LEU A 87 40.03 12.31 21.29
C LEU A 87 40.73 12.99 22.47
N PRO A 88 40.26 12.80 23.72
CA PRO A 88 40.91 13.36 24.87
C PRO A 88 42.24 12.67 25.17
N VAL A 89 43.27 13.46 25.40
CA VAL A 89 44.62 13.00 25.79
C VAL A 89 45.00 13.61 27.12
N VAL A 90 45.33 12.76 28.10
CA VAL A 90 45.88 13.17 29.41
C VAL A 90 47.40 12.99 29.40
N LEU A 91 48.12 14.07 29.58
CA LEU A 91 49.56 14.08 29.57
C LEU A 91 50.16 14.30 30.98
N LEU A 92 50.96 13.37 31.44
CA LEU A 92 51.65 13.46 32.72
C LEU A 92 53.09 14.00 32.53
N LEU A 93 53.39 15.20 33.05
CA LEU A 93 54.69 15.83 33.01
C LEU A 93 55.48 15.57 34.31
N ALA A 94 56.80 15.50 34.24
CA ALA A 94 57.65 15.25 35.38
C ALA A 94 57.76 16.45 36.34
N THR A 95 57.86 17.68 35.85
CA THR A 95 57.85 18.91 36.66
C THR A 95 57.27 20.08 35.89
N SER A 96 56.73 21.09 36.61
CA SER A 96 56.21 22.32 36.02
C SER A 96 57.23 23.40 35.77
N GLU A 97 58.40 23.38 36.48
CA GLU A 97 59.29 24.54 36.58
C GLU A 97 60.34 24.66 35.47
N ARG A 98 60.69 23.57 34.77
CA ARG A 98 61.61 23.62 33.58
C ARG A 98 61.33 22.49 32.61
N LEU A 99 60.27 22.61 31.84
CA LEU A 99 60.24 21.84 30.60
C LEU A 99 61.43 22.21 29.75
N LEU A 100 62.24 21.21 29.37
CA LEU A 100 63.27 21.43 28.35
C LEU A 100 62.65 22.11 27.13
N PRO A 101 63.31 23.06 26.47
CA PRO A 101 62.72 23.81 25.34
C PRO A 101 62.15 22.91 24.23
N GLU A 102 62.64 21.70 24.14
CA GLU A 102 62.23 20.68 23.19
C GLU A 102 60.93 20.00 23.62
N ALA A 103 60.78 19.62 24.88
CA ALA A 103 59.54 19.05 25.45
C ALA A 103 58.40 20.08 25.41
N ALA A 104 58.72 21.36 25.70
CA ALA A 104 57.73 22.46 25.59
C ALA A 104 57.17 22.62 24.16
N ARG A 105 58.04 22.49 23.12
CA ARG A 105 57.61 22.54 21.71
C ARG A 105 56.74 21.35 21.36
N GLN A 106 57.03 20.14 21.84
CA GLN A 106 56.23 18.93 21.58
C GLN A 106 54.84 19.01 22.23
N VAL A 107 54.79 19.48 23.49
CA VAL A 107 53.51 19.70 24.20
C VAL A 107 52.66 20.78 23.44
N ALA A 108 53.28 21.85 22.97
CA ALA A 108 52.58 22.87 22.22
C ALA A 108 52.02 22.33 20.88
N ALA A 109 52.81 21.52 20.18
CA ALA A 109 52.35 20.88 18.94
C ALA A 109 51.17 19.92 19.17
N LEU A 110 51.20 19.13 20.24
CA LEU A 110 50.11 18.26 20.60
C LEU A 110 48.86 19.06 20.98
N ARG A 111 49.00 20.15 21.75
CA ARG A 111 47.86 21.02 22.14
C ARG A 111 47.18 21.66 20.92
N LEU A 112 47.88 21.91 19.85
CA LEU A 112 47.31 22.37 18.60
C LEU A 112 46.59 21.27 17.82
N ALA A 113 47.01 20.02 18.04
CA ALA A 113 46.47 18.86 17.29
C ALA A 113 45.25 18.18 17.94
N GLY A 114 44.93 18.50 19.19
CA GLY A 114 43.82 17.82 19.88
C GLY A 114 43.52 18.31 21.29
N ASN A 115 42.56 17.64 21.95
CA ASN A 115 42.05 17.93 23.29
C ASN A 115 43.01 17.33 24.35
N ILE A 116 43.96 18.15 24.86
CA ILE A 116 45.00 17.73 25.76
C ILE A 116 44.86 18.33 27.16
N THR A 117 44.74 17.47 28.16
CA THR A 117 44.79 17.82 29.58
C THR A 117 46.17 17.50 30.12
N VAL A 118 46.87 18.50 30.68
CA VAL A 118 48.21 18.33 31.26
C VAL A 118 48.12 18.24 32.77
N LEU A 119 48.74 17.21 33.35
CA LEU A 119 48.90 17.02 34.80
C LEU A 119 50.39 16.95 35.12
N VAL A 120 50.81 17.55 36.25
CA VAL A 120 52.19 17.58 36.70
C VAL A 120 52.39 16.65 37.89
N ARG A 121 53.41 15.77 37.79
CA ARG A 121 53.74 14.83 38.86
C ARG A 121 54.42 15.55 40.03
N PRO A 122 54.20 15.13 41.30
CA PRO A 122 53.36 14.02 41.71
C PRO A 122 51.86 14.30 41.62
N VAL A 123 51.08 13.41 40.96
CA VAL A 123 49.63 13.56 40.79
C VAL A 123 48.93 12.68 41.83
N PRO A 124 48.09 13.23 42.70
CA PRO A 124 47.25 12.44 43.58
C PRO A 124 46.36 11.49 42.79
N ALA A 125 46.17 10.25 43.27
CA ALA A 125 45.35 9.26 42.57
C ALA A 125 43.94 9.77 42.23
N LEU A 126 43.30 10.48 43.16
CA LEU A 126 41.99 11.09 42.95
C LEU A 126 41.98 12.10 41.77
N THR A 127 43.02 12.93 41.68
CA THR A 127 43.13 13.90 40.57
C THR A 127 43.31 13.22 39.23
N LEU A 128 44.09 12.15 39.16
CA LEU A 128 44.31 11.35 37.96
C LEU A 128 42.99 10.70 37.51
N VAL A 129 42.31 10.00 38.42
CA VAL A 129 41.05 9.33 38.17
C VAL A 129 40.00 10.32 37.67
N THR A 130 39.84 11.46 38.36
CA THR A 130 38.88 12.52 37.99
C THR A 130 39.18 13.09 36.59
N ALA A 131 40.45 13.35 36.26
CA ALA A 131 40.83 13.85 34.94
C ALA A 131 40.50 12.86 33.82
N VAL A 132 40.75 11.58 34.06
CA VAL A 132 40.45 10.51 33.10
C VAL A 132 38.93 10.30 32.98
N GLU A 133 38.18 10.35 34.06
CA GLU A 133 36.71 10.27 34.04
C GLU A 133 36.10 11.42 33.22
N VAL A 134 36.60 12.66 33.39
CA VAL A 134 36.17 13.80 32.59
C VAL A 134 36.46 13.56 31.10
N ALA A 135 37.65 13.07 30.78
CA ALA A 135 38.06 12.73 29.43
C ALA A 135 37.14 11.66 28.81
N LEU A 136 36.88 10.56 29.50
CA LEU A 136 36.01 9.48 29.06
C LEU A 136 34.56 9.95 28.91
N ARG A 137 34.07 10.81 29.81
CA ARG A 137 32.73 11.38 29.74
C ARG A 137 32.59 12.31 28.51
N ALA A 138 33.60 13.14 28.24
CA ALA A 138 33.63 13.97 27.06
C ALA A 138 33.57 13.12 25.76
N ARG A 139 34.36 12.04 25.73
CA ARG A 139 34.39 11.11 24.60
C ARG A 139 33.06 10.40 24.38
N ARG A 140 32.43 9.92 25.45
CA ARG A 140 31.09 9.30 25.39
C ARG A 140 30.07 10.23 24.77
N ARG A 141 30.06 11.51 25.16
CA ARG A 141 29.17 12.51 24.54
C ARG A 141 29.41 12.70 23.03
N GLN A 142 30.65 12.63 22.56
CA GLN A 142 30.94 12.69 21.13
C GLN A 142 30.32 11.51 20.38
N TYR A 143 30.38 10.30 20.92
CA TYR A 143 29.72 9.12 20.33
C TYR A 143 28.20 9.24 20.33
N GLU A 144 27.59 9.71 21.42
CA GLU A 144 26.15 9.96 21.52
C GLU A 144 25.67 10.95 20.45
N VAL A 145 26.38 12.07 20.32
CA VAL A 145 26.04 13.09 19.29
C VAL A 145 26.18 12.53 17.88
N ARG A 146 27.23 11.76 17.61
CA ARG A 146 27.43 11.09 16.32
C ARG A 146 26.26 10.16 15.99
N GLU A 147 25.84 9.36 16.96
CA GLU A 147 24.74 8.41 16.78
C GLU A 147 23.40 9.14 16.53
N LEU A 148 23.12 10.20 17.28
CA LEU A 148 21.93 11.04 17.09
C LEU A 148 21.89 11.65 15.70
N ILE A 149 23.00 12.24 15.23
CA ILE A 149 23.11 12.81 13.88
C ILE A 149 22.91 11.72 12.81
N GLY A 150 23.47 10.52 13.02
CA GLY A 150 23.26 9.38 12.11
C GLY A 150 21.80 8.94 12.01
N ARG A 151 21.11 8.86 13.15
CA ARG A 151 19.67 8.53 13.22
C ARG A 151 18.81 9.61 12.56
N GLU A 152 19.10 10.89 12.82
CA GLU A 152 18.39 12.02 12.22
C GLU A 152 18.52 12.03 10.70
N ARG A 153 19.76 11.88 10.18
CA ARG A 153 20.00 11.81 8.72
C ARG A 153 19.21 10.67 8.08
N GLY A 154 19.29 9.46 8.64
CA GLY A 154 18.54 8.33 8.10
C GLY A 154 17.01 8.48 8.23
N ALA A 155 16.51 9.20 9.21
CA ALA A 155 15.08 9.53 9.31
C ALA A 155 14.67 10.56 8.25
N ARG A 156 15.50 11.58 8.06
CA ARG A 156 15.28 12.63 7.05
C ARG A 156 15.30 12.07 5.63
N GLU A 157 16.29 11.25 5.28
CA GLU A 157 16.38 10.61 3.95
C GLU A 157 15.14 9.77 3.65
N ARG A 158 14.64 9.00 4.64
CA ARG A 158 13.39 8.23 4.49
C ARG A 158 12.17 9.13 4.31
N ALA A 159 12.10 10.27 5.02
CA ALA A 159 11.00 11.22 4.87
C ALA A 159 11.02 11.93 3.52
N GLU A 160 12.20 12.32 3.04
CA GLU A 160 12.39 12.95 1.72
C GLU A 160 12.01 11.97 0.59
N GLU A 161 12.42 10.69 0.68
CA GLU A 161 12.04 9.66 -0.28
C GLU A 161 10.53 9.39 -0.28
N ALA A 162 9.90 9.31 0.90
CA ALA A 162 8.45 9.14 1.00
C ALA A 162 7.69 10.34 0.38
N THR A 163 8.21 11.56 0.56
CA THR A 163 7.61 12.76 -0.04
C THR A 163 7.76 12.73 -1.57
N ARG A 164 8.93 12.38 -2.09
CA ARG A 164 9.17 12.25 -3.52
C ARG A 164 8.22 11.23 -4.17
N LEU A 165 8.11 10.04 -3.58
CA LEU A 165 7.20 8.99 -4.07
C LEU A 165 5.73 9.46 -4.05
N LYS A 166 5.33 10.22 -3.03
CA LYS A 166 3.99 10.81 -2.96
C LYS A 166 3.73 11.81 -4.08
N ASP A 167 4.71 12.68 -4.38
CA ASP A 167 4.56 13.71 -5.42
C ASP A 167 4.54 13.08 -6.82
N GLU A 168 5.39 12.09 -7.09
CA GLU A 168 5.36 11.29 -8.32
C GLU A 168 4.01 10.57 -8.50
N PHE A 169 3.47 10.01 -7.41
CA PHE A 169 2.13 9.41 -7.40
C PHE A 169 1.04 10.41 -7.82
N LEU A 170 0.98 11.58 -7.18
CA LEU A 170 -0.05 12.58 -7.47
C LEU A 170 0.04 13.07 -8.92
N ALA A 171 1.25 13.23 -9.46
CA ALA A 171 1.46 13.61 -10.85
C ALA A 171 0.95 12.53 -11.82
N THR A 172 1.29 11.26 -11.56
CA THR A 172 0.86 10.12 -12.37
C THR A 172 -0.66 9.95 -12.34
N VAL A 173 -1.29 9.98 -11.15
CA VAL A 173 -2.74 9.91 -11.01
C VAL A 173 -3.44 11.02 -11.80
N SER A 174 -2.93 12.26 -11.69
CA SER A 174 -3.50 13.41 -12.40
C SER A 174 -3.43 13.23 -13.92
N HIS A 175 -2.33 12.68 -14.43
CA HIS A 175 -2.16 12.39 -15.85
C HIS A 175 -3.12 11.29 -16.33
N GLU A 176 -3.13 10.17 -15.62
CA GLU A 176 -3.94 8.99 -15.99
C GLU A 176 -5.45 9.25 -15.89
N LEU A 177 -5.91 10.09 -14.95
CA LEU A 177 -7.31 10.52 -14.88
C LEU A 177 -7.68 11.52 -15.97
N ARG A 178 -6.74 12.37 -16.40
CA ARG A 178 -7.01 13.40 -17.41
C ARG A 178 -7.21 12.83 -18.82
N THR A 179 -6.49 11.77 -19.15
CA THR A 179 -6.51 11.16 -20.49
C THR A 179 -7.90 10.63 -20.87
N PRO A 180 -8.55 9.74 -20.10
CA PRO A 180 -9.90 9.28 -20.41
C PRO A 180 -10.94 10.40 -20.33
N LEU A 181 -10.79 11.32 -19.37
CA LEU A 181 -11.68 12.48 -19.27
C LEU A 181 -11.62 13.36 -20.52
N ALA A 182 -10.41 13.61 -21.05
CA ALA A 182 -10.25 14.38 -22.28
C ALA A 182 -10.93 13.68 -23.47
N ALA A 183 -10.82 12.36 -23.59
CA ALA A 183 -11.52 11.59 -24.63
C ALA A 183 -13.04 11.73 -24.52
N ILE A 184 -13.62 11.60 -23.32
CA ILE A 184 -15.05 11.78 -23.06
C ILE A 184 -15.49 13.19 -23.48
N LEU A 185 -14.76 14.23 -23.06
CA LEU A 185 -15.09 15.62 -23.37
C LEU A 185 -14.98 15.93 -24.86
N ILE A 186 -13.96 15.43 -25.55
CA ILE A 186 -13.76 15.66 -27.01
C ILE A 186 -14.91 15.01 -27.78
N TRP A 187 -15.19 13.74 -27.55
CA TRP A 187 -16.27 13.05 -28.24
C TRP A 187 -17.64 13.61 -27.89
N GLY A 188 -17.90 13.93 -26.61
CA GLY A 188 -19.13 14.59 -26.17
C GLY A 188 -19.36 15.92 -26.87
N ASN A 189 -18.33 16.76 -26.99
CA ASN A 189 -18.42 18.04 -27.74
C ASN A 189 -18.64 17.84 -29.23
N LEU A 190 -17.99 16.85 -29.84
CA LEU A 190 -18.18 16.55 -31.27
C LEU A 190 -19.58 16.05 -31.56
N ILE A 191 -20.13 15.19 -30.71
CA ILE A 191 -21.52 14.70 -30.81
C ILE A 191 -22.51 15.87 -30.61
N GLY A 192 -22.37 16.64 -29.52
CA GLY A 192 -23.24 17.76 -29.18
C GLY A 192 -23.22 18.88 -30.23
N SER A 193 -22.10 19.07 -30.95
CA SER A 193 -22.01 20.05 -32.07
C SER A 193 -22.46 19.51 -33.43
N GLY A 194 -22.95 18.26 -33.51
CA GLY A 194 -23.39 17.63 -34.76
C GLY A 194 -22.27 17.36 -35.75
N ARG A 195 -21.00 17.33 -35.32
CA ARG A 195 -19.82 17.11 -36.18
C ARG A 195 -19.47 15.64 -36.40
N VAL A 196 -20.08 14.72 -35.65
CA VAL A 196 -19.91 13.28 -35.83
C VAL A 196 -20.88 12.80 -36.92
N GLN A 197 -20.36 12.12 -37.95
CA GLN A 197 -21.20 11.50 -38.96
C GLN A 197 -21.92 10.29 -38.39
N ALA A 198 -23.11 9.97 -38.91
CA ALA A 198 -23.94 8.84 -38.43
C ALA A 198 -23.18 7.49 -38.43
N LYS A 199 -22.30 7.27 -39.40
CA LYS A 199 -21.46 6.05 -39.46
C LYS A 199 -20.42 5.94 -38.35
N ASP A 200 -19.98 7.08 -37.78
CA ASP A 200 -18.93 7.16 -36.79
C ASP A 200 -19.51 7.29 -35.35
N MET A 201 -20.85 7.44 -35.24
CA MET A 201 -21.53 7.63 -33.95
C MET A 201 -21.31 6.46 -32.98
N ALA A 202 -21.42 5.22 -33.48
CA ALA A 202 -21.19 4.03 -32.65
C ALA A 202 -19.77 4.00 -32.10
N MET A 203 -18.75 4.34 -32.89
CA MET A 203 -17.35 4.42 -32.47
C MET A 203 -17.15 5.53 -31.42
N ALA A 204 -17.79 6.69 -31.61
CA ALA A 204 -17.70 7.81 -30.67
C ALA A 204 -18.30 7.45 -29.29
N LEU A 205 -19.47 6.82 -29.28
CA LEU A 205 -20.13 6.35 -28.06
C LEU A 205 -19.32 5.27 -27.37
N GLN A 206 -18.78 4.29 -28.10
CA GLN A 206 -17.91 3.26 -27.55
C GLN A 206 -16.62 3.85 -26.94
N ALA A 207 -16.05 4.90 -27.55
CA ALA A 207 -14.89 5.58 -27.01
C ALA A 207 -15.20 6.32 -25.70
N ILE A 208 -16.38 6.92 -25.59
CA ILE A 208 -16.85 7.54 -24.34
C ILE A 208 -17.04 6.48 -23.26
N GLU A 209 -17.77 5.42 -23.57
CA GLU A 209 -18.05 4.32 -22.63
C GLU A 209 -16.78 3.67 -22.10
N SER A 210 -15.89 3.24 -22.99
CA SER A 210 -14.61 2.62 -22.59
C SER A 210 -13.72 3.56 -21.76
N SER A 211 -13.77 4.88 -22.04
CA SER A 211 -13.03 5.89 -21.27
C SER A 211 -13.64 6.09 -19.88
N ALA A 212 -14.97 6.11 -19.77
CA ALA A 212 -15.67 6.23 -18.49
C ALA A 212 -15.44 5.00 -17.60
N GLU A 213 -15.50 3.79 -18.16
CA GLU A 213 -15.18 2.56 -17.44
C GLU A 213 -13.73 2.52 -16.98
N ALA A 214 -12.78 2.94 -17.83
CA ALA A 214 -11.38 3.02 -17.44
C ALA A 214 -11.17 3.99 -16.27
N GLN A 215 -11.86 5.15 -16.30
CA GLN A 215 -11.81 6.13 -15.22
C GLN A 215 -12.42 5.59 -13.92
N SER A 216 -13.55 4.89 -13.99
CA SER A 216 -14.21 4.28 -12.84
C SER A 216 -13.29 3.26 -12.15
N ARG A 217 -12.68 2.37 -12.94
CA ARG A 217 -11.69 1.40 -12.42
C ARG A 217 -10.50 2.07 -11.74
N MET A 218 -9.97 3.17 -12.32
CA MET A 218 -8.87 3.90 -11.68
C MET A 218 -9.27 4.50 -10.33
N ILE A 219 -10.49 5.03 -10.21
CA ILE A 219 -11.01 5.56 -8.95
C ILE A 219 -11.14 4.45 -7.91
N GLU A 220 -11.64 3.27 -8.29
CA GLU A 220 -11.73 2.12 -7.40
C GLU A 220 -10.36 1.65 -6.92
N ASP A 221 -9.38 1.54 -7.81
CA ASP A 221 -8.00 1.19 -7.48
C ASP A 221 -7.38 2.20 -6.48
N LEU A 222 -7.62 3.51 -6.67
CA LEU A 222 -7.16 4.56 -5.76
C LEU A 222 -7.81 4.45 -4.38
N LEU A 223 -9.11 4.16 -4.32
CA LEU A 223 -9.82 3.93 -3.07
C LEU A 223 -9.31 2.69 -2.36
N ASP A 224 -9.03 1.60 -3.08
CA ASP A 224 -8.46 0.38 -2.51
C ASP A 224 -7.04 0.62 -1.96
N VAL A 225 -6.20 1.38 -2.66
CA VAL A 225 -4.87 1.79 -2.15
C VAL A 225 -4.99 2.67 -0.91
N SER A 226 -5.91 3.63 -0.88
CA SER A 226 -6.15 4.46 0.30
C SER A 226 -6.56 3.62 1.52
N ARG A 227 -7.43 2.62 1.31
CA ARG A 227 -7.85 1.67 2.35
C ARG A 227 -6.71 0.74 2.80
N MET A 228 -5.88 0.31 1.86
CA MET A 228 -4.70 -0.52 2.12
C MET A 228 -3.68 0.26 2.99
N LEU A 229 -3.39 1.52 2.67
CA LEU A 229 -2.47 2.37 3.43
C LEU A 229 -2.97 2.66 4.85
N SER A 230 -4.28 2.79 5.02
CA SER A 230 -4.90 3.02 6.34
C SER A 230 -5.19 1.74 7.13
N GLY A 231 -4.83 0.55 6.61
CA GLY A 231 -5.12 -0.74 7.23
C GLY A 231 -6.62 -1.07 7.32
N LYS A 232 -7.44 -0.39 6.51
CA LYS A 232 -8.91 -0.54 6.50
C LYS A 232 -9.43 -1.44 5.38
N LEU A 233 -8.56 -2.00 4.54
CA LEU A 233 -8.97 -2.95 3.51
C LEU A 233 -9.40 -4.25 4.18
N ARG A 234 -10.65 -4.64 3.97
CA ARG A 234 -11.25 -5.88 4.52
C ARG A 234 -11.79 -6.74 3.40
N VAL A 235 -11.86 -8.05 3.63
CA VAL A 235 -12.44 -9.05 2.75
C VAL A 235 -13.51 -9.84 3.49
N GLN A 236 -14.56 -10.26 2.79
CA GLN A 236 -15.59 -11.14 3.34
C GLN A 236 -15.33 -12.58 2.90
N LEU A 237 -14.64 -13.31 3.74
CA LEU A 237 -14.31 -14.69 3.47
C LEU A 237 -15.56 -15.58 3.59
N ARG A 238 -15.94 -16.26 2.51
CA ARG A 238 -16.99 -17.26 2.44
C ARG A 238 -16.46 -18.53 1.80
N PRO A 239 -16.88 -19.70 2.26
CA PRO A 239 -16.55 -20.95 1.58
C PRO A 239 -17.09 -20.94 0.15
N GLY A 240 -16.25 -21.25 -0.84
CA GLY A 240 -16.67 -21.28 -2.24
C GLY A 240 -15.63 -21.93 -3.15
N GLN A 241 -16.05 -22.28 -4.35
CA GLN A 241 -15.18 -22.77 -5.41
C GLN A 241 -14.66 -21.60 -6.23
N LEU A 242 -13.41 -21.68 -6.67
CA LEU A 242 -12.81 -20.63 -7.50
C LEU A 242 -13.22 -20.71 -8.99
N ALA A 243 -13.63 -21.86 -9.49
CA ALA A 243 -13.96 -22.03 -10.89
C ALA A 243 -15.04 -21.06 -11.40
N PRO A 244 -16.17 -20.82 -10.70
CA PRO A 244 -17.16 -19.81 -11.14
C PRO A 244 -16.60 -18.37 -11.15
N ILE A 245 -15.71 -18.06 -10.20
CA ILE A 245 -15.07 -16.73 -10.10
C ILE A 245 -14.11 -16.52 -11.28
N VAL A 246 -13.35 -17.57 -11.62
CA VAL A 246 -12.46 -17.56 -12.80
C VAL A 246 -13.26 -17.38 -14.09
N GLU A 247 -14.37 -18.10 -14.25
CA GLU A 247 -15.24 -18.01 -15.42
C GLU A 247 -15.83 -16.59 -15.57
N ALA A 248 -16.26 -15.97 -14.48
CA ALA A 248 -16.73 -14.60 -14.48
C ALA A 248 -15.64 -13.61 -14.92
N ALA A 249 -14.41 -13.76 -14.44
CA ALA A 249 -13.29 -12.92 -14.89
C ALA A 249 -12.94 -13.14 -16.37
N LEU A 250 -12.98 -14.39 -16.83
CA LEU A 250 -12.74 -14.75 -18.25
C LEU A 250 -13.78 -14.13 -19.17
N THR A 251 -15.05 -14.07 -18.78
CA THR A 251 -16.12 -13.48 -19.57
C THR A 251 -15.81 -12.02 -19.91
N VAL A 252 -15.24 -11.27 -18.99
CA VAL A 252 -14.85 -9.86 -19.19
C VAL A 252 -13.63 -9.73 -20.10
N VAL A 253 -12.66 -10.65 -20.02
CA VAL A 253 -11.39 -10.53 -20.74
C VAL A 253 -11.45 -11.10 -22.17
N ARG A 254 -12.29 -12.11 -22.43
CA ARG A 254 -12.43 -12.77 -23.75
C ARG A 254 -12.59 -11.82 -24.95
N PRO A 255 -13.48 -10.81 -24.91
CA PRO A 255 -13.64 -9.89 -26.04
C PRO A 255 -12.35 -9.13 -26.37
N THR A 256 -11.64 -8.68 -25.35
CA THR A 256 -10.38 -7.96 -25.51
C THR A 256 -9.26 -8.87 -26.06
N ALA A 257 -9.16 -10.11 -25.57
CA ALA A 257 -8.22 -11.09 -26.09
C ALA A 257 -8.48 -11.42 -27.57
N GLN A 258 -9.75 -11.60 -27.94
CA GLN A 258 -10.16 -11.83 -29.33
C GLN A 258 -9.84 -10.64 -30.25
N ALA A 259 -10.17 -9.41 -29.82
CA ALA A 259 -9.86 -8.20 -30.58
C ALA A 259 -8.34 -8.04 -30.81
N ARG A 260 -7.52 -8.47 -29.86
CA ARG A 260 -6.05 -8.48 -29.96
C ARG A 260 -5.48 -9.72 -30.65
N ARG A 261 -6.31 -10.68 -31.06
CA ARG A 261 -5.89 -11.96 -31.66
C ARG A 261 -4.97 -12.78 -30.76
N ILE A 262 -5.28 -12.79 -29.45
CA ILE A 262 -4.55 -13.58 -28.45
C ILE A 262 -5.29 -14.89 -28.24
N ASP A 263 -4.55 -16.01 -28.29
CA ASP A 263 -5.06 -17.35 -28.00
C ASP A 263 -5.22 -17.50 -26.48
N LEU A 264 -6.45 -17.71 -25.99
CA LEU A 264 -6.76 -17.82 -24.56
C LEU A 264 -7.10 -19.27 -24.21
N GLU A 265 -6.12 -20.00 -23.66
CA GLU A 265 -6.28 -21.37 -23.18
C GLU A 265 -6.72 -21.38 -21.71
N VAL A 266 -7.73 -22.20 -21.39
CA VAL A 266 -8.29 -22.30 -20.03
C VAL A 266 -8.31 -23.77 -19.61
N GLN A 267 -7.71 -24.07 -18.46
CA GLN A 267 -7.65 -25.38 -17.85
C GLN A 267 -8.15 -25.27 -16.40
N LEU A 268 -9.39 -25.68 -16.16
CA LEU A 268 -10.02 -25.67 -14.84
C LEU A 268 -10.15 -27.09 -14.31
N ASP A 269 -9.58 -27.35 -13.14
CA ASP A 269 -9.84 -28.57 -12.38
C ASP A 269 -11.18 -28.39 -11.63
N PRO A 270 -12.22 -29.15 -11.97
CA PRO A 270 -13.52 -29.05 -11.31
C PRO A 270 -13.46 -29.45 -9.82
N ASP A 271 -12.47 -30.27 -9.45
CA ASP A 271 -12.26 -30.75 -8.09
C ASP A 271 -11.13 -29.99 -7.35
N ALA A 272 -10.81 -28.77 -7.76
CA ALA A 272 -9.78 -27.96 -7.14
C ALA A 272 -9.99 -27.72 -5.62
N GLY A 273 -11.22 -27.92 -5.13
CA GLY A 273 -11.55 -27.78 -3.72
C GLY A 273 -12.23 -26.46 -3.36
N VAL A 274 -12.60 -26.36 -2.08
CA VAL A 274 -13.25 -25.18 -1.51
C VAL A 274 -12.21 -24.31 -0.80
N VAL A 275 -12.30 -23.01 -1.01
CA VAL A 275 -11.44 -22.01 -0.34
C VAL A 275 -12.31 -21.00 0.40
N LEU A 276 -11.75 -20.30 1.39
CA LEU A 276 -12.38 -19.13 1.98
C LEU A 276 -12.04 -17.92 1.11
N ALA A 277 -13.01 -17.41 0.38
CA ALA A 277 -12.78 -16.29 -0.53
C ALA A 277 -13.93 -15.27 -0.49
N ASP A 278 -13.60 -14.01 -0.73
CA ASP A 278 -14.53 -12.97 -1.15
C ASP A 278 -14.64 -13.04 -2.68
N PRO A 279 -15.80 -13.43 -3.24
CA PRO A 279 -15.90 -13.68 -4.68
C PRO A 279 -15.58 -12.45 -5.54
N GLY A 280 -16.05 -11.27 -5.14
CA GLY A 280 -15.81 -10.03 -5.89
C GLY A 280 -14.35 -9.62 -5.87
N ARG A 281 -13.70 -9.68 -4.70
CA ARG A 281 -12.27 -9.37 -4.58
C ARG A 281 -11.38 -10.40 -5.26
N MET A 282 -11.74 -11.66 -5.23
CA MET A 282 -11.00 -12.70 -5.95
C MET A 282 -11.18 -12.58 -7.47
N GLN A 283 -12.37 -12.21 -7.94
CA GLN A 283 -12.60 -11.87 -9.36
C GLN A 283 -11.72 -10.69 -9.80
N GLN A 284 -11.59 -9.65 -8.97
CA GLN A 284 -10.69 -8.51 -9.20
C GLN A 284 -9.22 -8.98 -9.33
N VAL A 285 -8.75 -9.88 -8.45
CA VAL A 285 -7.40 -10.46 -8.54
C VAL A 285 -7.19 -11.17 -9.87
N ILE A 286 -8.08 -12.09 -10.22
CA ILE A 286 -7.96 -12.91 -11.45
C ILE A 286 -8.04 -12.02 -12.69
N TRP A 287 -8.97 -11.05 -12.70
CA TRP A 287 -9.09 -10.09 -13.78
C TRP A 287 -7.82 -9.26 -13.96
N ASN A 288 -7.22 -8.75 -12.87
CA ASN A 288 -5.97 -7.99 -12.93
C ASN A 288 -4.82 -8.80 -13.56
N LEU A 289 -4.72 -10.09 -13.23
CA LEU A 289 -3.71 -10.97 -13.83
C LEU A 289 -3.97 -11.20 -15.33
N LEU A 290 -5.20 -11.53 -15.69
CA LEU A 290 -5.59 -11.77 -17.08
C LEU A 290 -5.47 -10.51 -17.94
N ALA A 291 -5.90 -9.36 -17.42
CA ALA A 291 -5.80 -8.07 -18.11
C ALA A 291 -4.33 -7.70 -18.39
N ASN A 292 -3.43 -7.93 -17.42
CA ASN A 292 -2.00 -7.73 -17.62
C ASN A 292 -1.43 -8.70 -18.65
N ALA A 293 -1.76 -9.99 -18.58
CA ALA A 293 -1.31 -10.99 -19.54
C ALA A 293 -1.73 -10.63 -20.97
N VAL A 294 -3.01 -10.26 -21.19
CA VAL A 294 -3.52 -9.82 -22.49
C VAL A 294 -2.90 -8.48 -22.93
N LYS A 295 -2.64 -7.58 -22.00
CA LYS A 295 -2.02 -6.28 -22.29
C LYS A 295 -0.60 -6.42 -22.81
N PHE A 296 0.21 -7.28 -22.19
CA PHE A 296 1.63 -7.41 -22.48
C PHE A 296 1.97 -8.51 -23.48
N THR A 297 0.98 -9.27 -23.94
CA THR A 297 1.15 -10.26 -25.01
C THR A 297 0.94 -9.62 -26.39
N PRO A 298 1.86 -9.75 -27.33
CA PRO A 298 1.69 -9.32 -28.71
C PRO A 298 0.57 -10.09 -29.42
N ALA A 299 0.03 -9.51 -30.51
CA ALA A 299 -0.96 -10.17 -31.34
C ALA A 299 -0.42 -11.53 -31.90
N GLY A 300 -1.23 -12.58 -31.80
CA GLY A 300 -0.85 -13.96 -32.15
C GLY A 300 -0.17 -14.73 -31.03
N GLY A 301 0.07 -14.08 -29.88
CA GLY A 301 0.57 -14.78 -28.69
C GLY A 301 -0.52 -15.53 -27.94
N ARG A 302 -0.13 -16.14 -26.82
CA ARG A 302 -0.98 -17.01 -26.01
C ARG A 302 -1.00 -16.59 -24.56
N VAL A 303 -2.17 -16.70 -23.93
CA VAL A 303 -2.38 -16.59 -22.49
C VAL A 303 -3.04 -17.88 -22.01
N THR A 304 -2.43 -18.52 -21.01
CA THR A 304 -2.93 -19.77 -20.42
C THR A 304 -3.34 -19.53 -18.99
N LEU A 305 -4.59 -19.84 -18.63
CA LEU A 305 -5.05 -19.85 -17.25
C LEU A 305 -5.23 -21.30 -16.79
N ARG A 306 -4.63 -21.64 -15.64
CA ARG A 306 -4.79 -22.94 -14.98
C ARG A 306 -5.32 -22.77 -13.57
N LEU A 307 -6.32 -23.58 -13.22
CA LEU A 307 -6.81 -23.75 -11.86
C LEU A 307 -6.60 -25.20 -11.47
N VAL A 308 -5.77 -25.47 -10.47
CA VAL A 308 -5.44 -26.82 -10.04
C VAL A 308 -5.32 -26.93 -8.52
N ARG A 309 -5.58 -28.12 -7.98
CA ARG A 309 -5.29 -28.42 -6.58
C ARG A 309 -3.86 -28.90 -6.42
N ARG A 310 -3.14 -28.37 -5.43
CA ARG A 310 -1.77 -28.76 -5.05
C ARG A 310 -1.70 -29.06 -3.56
N GLY A 311 -2.03 -30.29 -3.19
CA GLY A 311 -2.03 -30.71 -1.78
C GLY A 311 -3.08 -29.97 -0.94
N ASP A 312 -2.63 -29.10 -0.03
CA ASP A 312 -3.45 -28.31 0.91
C ASP A 312 -3.85 -26.92 0.38
N HIS A 313 -3.52 -26.60 -0.88
CA HIS A 313 -3.88 -25.32 -1.49
C HIS A 313 -4.42 -25.47 -2.91
N VAL A 314 -5.20 -24.48 -3.33
CA VAL A 314 -5.62 -24.26 -4.71
C VAL A 314 -4.66 -23.26 -5.34
N GLU A 315 -4.21 -23.56 -6.55
CA GLU A 315 -3.31 -22.72 -7.33
C GLU A 315 -4.02 -22.20 -8.58
N VAL A 316 -4.06 -20.87 -8.74
CA VAL A 316 -4.46 -20.20 -9.99
C VAL A 316 -3.20 -19.68 -10.64
N GLN A 317 -2.90 -20.12 -11.84
CA GLN A 317 -1.73 -19.74 -12.61
C GLN A 317 -2.17 -19.05 -13.90
N VAL A 318 -1.66 -17.84 -14.16
CA VAL A 318 -1.82 -17.12 -15.43
C VAL A 318 -0.45 -16.97 -16.05
N SER A 319 -0.26 -17.61 -17.21
CA SER A 319 1.00 -17.57 -17.98
C SER A 319 0.76 -16.91 -19.32
N ASP A 320 1.68 -16.08 -19.77
CA ASP A 320 1.65 -15.41 -21.06
C ASP A 320 2.93 -15.64 -21.87
N THR A 321 2.85 -15.47 -23.18
CA THR A 321 3.99 -15.49 -24.10
C THR A 321 4.38 -14.07 -24.53
N GLY A 322 4.24 -13.12 -23.62
CA GLY A 322 4.46 -11.70 -23.86
C GLY A 322 5.91 -11.26 -23.76
N ILE A 323 6.09 -9.96 -23.58
CA ILE A 323 7.39 -9.27 -23.52
C ILE A 323 8.28 -9.73 -22.34
N GLY A 324 7.75 -10.54 -21.40
CA GLY A 324 8.48 -10.98 -20.22
C GLY A 324 8.82 -9.85 -19.24
N ILE A 325 9.59 -10.19 -18.20
CA ILE A 325 9.97 -9.28 -17.13
C ILE A 325 11.48 -9.32 -16.92
N ARG A 326 12.14 -8.18 -16.93
CA ARG A 326 13.57 -8.06 -16.61
C ARG A 326 13.83 -8.54 -15.19
N ARG A 327 14.94 -9.26 -14.99
CA ARG A 327 15.29 -9.87 -13.71
C ARG A 327 15.37 -8.85 -12.56
N GLU A 328 15.88 -7.66 -12.86
CA GLU A 328 15.98 -6.58 -11.87
C GLU A 328 14.60 -6.04 -11.46
N PHE A 329 13.64 -6.04 -12.38
CA PHE A 329 12.28 -5.57 -12.12
C PHE A 329 11.40 -6.64 -11.46
N LEU A 330 11.70 -7.93 -11.66
CA LEU A 330 10.91 -9.03 -11.11
C LEU A 330 10.78 -8.96 -9.58
N ALA A 331 11.83 -8.53 -8.88
CA ALA A 331 11.81 -8.32 -7.43
C ALA A 331 10.84 -7.20 -6.99
N HIS A 332 10.49 -6.31 -7.92
CA HIS A 332 9.70 -5.10 -7.67
C HIS A 332 8.34 -5.09 -8.36
N VAL A 333 7.96 -6.19 -9.03
CA VAL A 333 6.74 -6.27 -9.85
C VAL A 333 5.45 -6.05 -9.04
N PHE A 334 5.50 -6.30 -7.73
CA PHE A 334 4.42 -6.08 -6.78
C PHE A 334 4.54 -4.76 -5.99
N ASP A 335 5.61 -3.98 -6.23
CA ASP A 335 5.77 -2.68 -5.57
C ASP A 335 4.75 -1.70 -6.14
N ARG A 336 4.17 -0.88 -5.27
CA ARG A 336 3.17 0.13 -5.64
C ARG A 336 3.81 1.19 -6.52
N PHE A 337 3.08 1.63 -7.56
CA PHE A 337 3.48 2.73 -8.44
C PHE A 337 4.73 2.45 -9.29
N ARG A 338 5.23 1.23 -9.30
CA ARG A 338 6.36 0.83 -10.15
C ARG A 338 5.90 0.29 -11.49
N GLN A 339 6.61 0.72 -12.55
CA GLN A 339 6.44 0.25 -13.92
C GLN A 339 7.84 -0.06 -14.49
N ALA A 340 7.90 -1.03 -15.40
CA ALA A 340 9.18 -1.54 -15.92
C ALA A 340 9.98 -0.52 -16.74
N ASP A 341 9.32 0.49 -17.38
CA ASP A 341 9.98 1.58 -18.10
C ASP A 341 9.13 2.84 -18.24
N ALA A 342 9.70 3.99 -17.90
CA ALA A 342 9.15 5.31 -18.20
C ALA A 342 9.48 5.81 -19.63
N GLY A 343 10.22 5.04 -20.44
CA GLY A 343 10.92 5.56 -21.61
C GLY A 343 10.34 5.26 -22.99
N THR A 344 9.84 4.06 -23.26
CA THR A 344 9.55 3.62 -24.65
C THR A 344 8.15 3.03 -24.89
N THR A 345 7.37 2.74 -23.87
CA THR A 345 6.02 2.15 -23.99
C THR A 345 4.92 3.04 -23.41
N ARG A 346 5.02 4.35 -23.60
CA ARG A 346 3.97 5.33 -23.18
C ARG A 346 2.57 5.07 -23.75
N GLN A 347 2.39 4.12 -24.67
CA GLN A 347 1.08 3.76 -25.23
C GLN A 347 0.27 2.75 -24.41
N GLN A 348 0.84 2.18 -23.33
CA GLN A 348 0.16 1.16 -22.52
C GLN A 348 0.09 1.56 -21.04
N GLY A 349 -0.45 2.75 -20.76
CA GLY A 349 -0.57 3.34 -19.44
C GLY A 349 -1.27 2.48 -18.39
N GLY A 350 -1.11 2.87 -17.12
CA GLY A 350 -1.75 2.31 -15.94
C GLY A 350 -1.02 2.81 -14.70
N LEU A 351 -1.67 2.83 -13.54
CA LEU A 351 -1.11 3.39 -12.28
C LEU A 351 -0.04 2.51 -11.61
N GLY A 352 0.23 1.30 -12.13
CA GLY A 352 1.12 0.34 -11.45
C GLY A 352 0.58 -0.15 -10.11
N LEU A 353 -0.75 -0.19 -9.96
CA LEU A 353 -1.44 -0.57 -8.72
C LEU A 353 -2.03 -1.97 -8.76
N GLY A 354 -2.45 -2.45 -9.93
CA GLY A 354 -3.23 -3.69 -10.05
C GLY A 354 -2.56 -4.92 -9.44
N LEU A 355 -1.25 -5.13 -9.66
CA LEU A 355 -0.53 -6.27 -9.07
C LEU A 355 -0.29 -6.10 -7.57
N ALA A 356 -0.06 -4.88 -7.08
CA ALA A 356 0.08 -4.60 -5.66
C ALA A 356 -1.24 -4.82 -4.90
N ILE A 357 -2.37 -4.38 -5.49
CA ILE A 357 -3.72 -4.63 -4.96
C ILE A 357 -4.02 -6.13 -4.97
N ALA A 358 -3.74 -6.83 -6.09
CA ALA A 358 -3.96 -8.26 -6.20
C ALA A 358 -3.19 -9.05 -5.13
N ARG A 359 -1.91 -8.74 -4.91
CA ARG A 359 -1.10 -9.37 -3.87
C ARG A 359 -1.69 -9.15 -2.48
N GLN A 360 -2.04 -7.91 -2.15
CA GLN A 360 -2.62 -7.58 -0.84
C GLN A 360 -3.96 -8.28 -0.61
N LEU A 361 -4.81 -8.35 -1.65
CA LEU A 361 -6.06 -9.09 -1.58
C LEU A 361 -5.81 -10.57 -1.31
N VAL A 362 -4.88 -11.20 -2.05
CA VAL A 362 -4.50 -12.61 -1.82
C VAL A 362 -3.96 -12.84 -0.41
N GLU A 363 -3.12 -11.95 0.12
CA GLU A 363 -2.62 -12.01 1.49
C GLU A 363 -3.75 -11.92 2.54
N LEU A 364 -4.75 -11.06 2.31
CA LEU A 364 -5.95 -10.97 3.17
C LEU A 364 -6.83 -12.22 3.12
N HIS A 365 -6.73 -13.03 2.06
CA HIS A 365 -7.36 -14.35 1.97
C HIS A 365 -6.51 -15.47 2.60
N GLY A 366 -5.40 -15.12 3.27
CA GLY A 366 -4.47 -16.10 3.85
C GLY A 366 -3.63 -16.85 2.81
N GLY A 367 -3.58 -16.34 1.58
CA GLY A 367 -2.84 -16.91 0.47
C GLY A 367 -1.48 -16.25 0.22
N SER A 368 -0.86 -16.64 -0.90
CA SER A 368 0.39 -16.05 -1.39
C SER A 368 0.35 -15.85 -2.89
N MET A 369 1.12 -14.88 -3.38
CA MET A 369 1.24 -14.55 -4.80
C MET A 369 2.71 -14.50 -5.21
N ALA A 370 3.04 -15.11 -6.34
CA ALA A 370 4.38 -15.16 -6.91
C ALA A 370 4.36 -14.77 -8.39
N ALA A 371 5.48 -14.23 -8.87
CA ALA A 371 5.72 -13.94 -10.27
C ALA A 371 7.03 -14.61 -10.69
N ASP A 372 7.05 -15.16 -11.89
CA ASP A 372 8.22 -15.74 -12.52
C ASP A 372 8.30 -15.32 -13.98
N SER A 373 9.52 -15.09 -14.47
CA SER A 373 9.78 -14.80 -15.88
C SER A 373 11.21 -15.21 -16.21
N PRO A 374 11.42 -15.97 -17.30
CA PRO A 374 12.78 -16.33 -17.73
C PRO A 374 13.59 -15.12 -18.24
N GLY A 375 12.92 -14.01 -18.60
CA GLY A 375 13.55 -12.80 -19.12
C GLY A 375 12.70 -12.09 -20.16
N GLU A 376 13.29 -11.09 -20.82
CA GLU A 376 12.63 -10.33 -21.88
C GLU A 376 12.26 -11.25 -23.05
N ASP A 377 11.09 -11.00 -23.65
CA ASP A 377 10.48 -11.73 -24.76
C ASP A 377 10.23 -13.23 -24.51
N GLN A 378 10.26 -13.67 -23.24
CA GLN A 378 10.02 -15.07 -22.88
C GLN A 378 8.74 -15.28 -22.06
N GLY A 379 7.91 -14.25 -21.99
CA GLY A 379 6.65 -14.27 -21.24
C GLY A 379 6.83 -14.22 -19.73
N SER A 380 5.71 -14.28 -19.03
CA SER A 380 5.67 -14.29 -17.57
C SER A 380 4.60 -15.25 -17.04
N THR A 381 4.75 -15.62 -15.77
CA THR A 381 3.81 -16.47 -15.07
C THR A 381 3.52 -15.89 -13.69
N PHE A 382 2.26 -15.64 -13.42
CA PHE A 382 1.77 -15.21 -12.12
C PHE A 382 0.99 -16.34 -11.46
N THR A 383 1.30 -16.63 -10.21
CA THR A 383 0.73 -17.75 -9.45
C THR A 383 0.10 -17.23 -8.16
N VAL A 384 -1.16 -17.53 -7.95
CA VAL A 384 -1.91 -17.28 -6.71
C VAL A 384 -2.16 -18.60 -6.02
N ARG A 385 -1.87 -18.69 -4.70
CA ARG A 385 -2.11 -19.87 -3.87
C ARG A 385 -3.04 -19.51 -2.73
N LEU A 386 -4.11 -20.29 -2.56
CA LEU A 386 -5.08 -20.13 -1.48
C LEU A 386 -5.22 -21.45 -0.71
N PRO A 387 -5.31 -21.42 0.63
CA PRO A 387 -5.49 -22.63 1.41
C PRO A 387 -6.86 -23.27 1.15
N VAL A 388 -6.88 -24.60 1.03
CA VAL A 388 -8.11 -25.39 0.94
C VAL A 388 -8.73 -25.51 2.32
N VAL A 389 -10.05 -25.35 2.40
CA VAL A 389 -10.81 -25.58 3.62
C VAL A 389 -11.39 -27.00 3.60
N ALA A 390 -11.34 -27.71 4.73
CA ALA A 390 -11.97 -29.02 4.85
C ALA A 390 -13.47 -28.93 4.56
N ALA A 391 -14.02 -29.88 3.84
CA ALA A 391 -15.42 -29.88 3.39
C ALA A 391 -16.44 -29.84 4.56
N ASP A 392 -16.02 -30.23 5.76
CA ASP A 392 -16.88 -30.23 6.97
C ASP A 392 -17.19 -28.81 7.51
N ALA A 393 -16.54 -27.77 7.00
CA ALA A 393 -16.80 -26.37 7.38
C ALA A 393 -17.92 -25.71 6.55
N VAL A 394 -18.53 -26.43 5.63
CA VAL A 394 -19.55 -25.92 4.72
C VAL A 394 -20.94 -26.20 5.30
N THR A 395 -21.34 -25.42 6.31
CA THR A 395 -22.79 -25.25 6.57
C THR A 395 -23.31 -24.30 5.49
N ALA A 396 -23.87 -24.89 4.45
CA ALA A 396 -24.46 -24.17 3.34
C ALA A 396 -25.64 -23.31 3.83
N ASP A 397 -25.50 -22.00 3.71
CA ASP A 397 -26.65 -21.13 3.61
C ASP A 397 -26.94 -20.93 2.09
N PRO A 398 -27.97 -21.58 1.54
CA PRO A 398 -28.26 -21.55 0.11
C PRO A 398 -29.10 -20.34 -0.24
N THR A 399 -28.62 -19.13 -0.01
CA THR A 399 -29.27 -17.93 -0.54
C THR A 399 -28.42 -17.30 -1.66
N VAL A 400 -27.91 -18.11 -2.56
CA VAL A 400 -27.54 -17.62 -3.88
C VAL A 400 -28.84 -17.44 -4.64
N VAL A 401 -29.28 -16.19 -4.76
CA VAL A 401 -30.28 -15.81 -5.75
C VAL A 401 -29.70 -16.19 -7.11
N ARG A 402 -30.15 -17.33 -7.61
CA ARG A 402 -29.97 -17.74 -9.01
C ARG A 402 -30.41 -16.55 -9.84
N ALA A 403 -29.51 -15.96 -10.61
CA ALA A 403 -29.88 -15.02 -11.65
C ALA A 403 -30.90 -15.74 -12.53
N VAL A 404 -32.17 -15.41 -12.35
CA VAL A 404 -33.23 -15.86 -13.23
C VAL A 404 -32.93 -15.13 -14.53
N THR A 405 -32.47 -15.88 -15.51
CA THR A 405 -32.51 -15.43 -16.92
C THR A 405 -33.97 -15.14 -17.21
N ALA A 406 -34.35 -13.88 -17.04
CA ALA A 406 -35.65 -13.41 -17.47
C ALA A 406 -35.69 -13.51 -18.99
N ASP A 407 -36.72 -14.13 -19.48
CA ASP A 407 -37.05 -14.16 -20.92
C ASP A 407 -37.02 -12.72 -21.46
N ALA A 408 -35.98 -12.39 -22.21
CA ALA A 408 -35.72 -11.06 -22.79
C ALA A 408 -36.63 -10.72 -23.97
N SER A 409 -37.88 -11.24 -23.99
CA SER A 409 -38.78 -11.14 -25.13
C SER A 409 -39.77 -9.98 -25.06
N SER A 410 -39.80 -9.17 -23.99
CA SER A 410 -40.72 -8.02 -23.92
C SER A 410 -39.97 -6.70 -24.12
N VAL A 411 -40.37 -5.93 -25.11
CA VAL A 411 -39.83 -4.59 -25.46
C VAL A 411 -39.98 -3.59 -24.29
N HIS A 412 -40.89 -3.83 -23.33
CA HIS A 412 -41.15 -2.97 -22.20
C HIS A 412 -41.37 -3.80 -20.91
N PRO A 413 -40.30 -4.31 -20.27
CA PRO A 413 -40.40 -5.24 -19.15
C PRO A 413 -41.02 -4.62 -17.89
N LEU A 414 -40.99 -3.30 -17.74
CA LEU A 414 -41.54 -2.58 -16.58
C LEU A 414 -42.90 -1.93 -16.83
N ARG A 415 -43.60 -2.30 -17.92
CA ARG A 415 -44.87 -1.71 -18.28
C ARG A 415 -45.91 -1.78 -17.17
N GLY A 416 -46.50 -0.63 -16.83
CA GLY A 416 -47.52 -0.49 -15.79
C GLY A 416 -46.97 -0.45 -14.37
N LEU A 417 -45.65 -0.40 -14.19
CA LEU A 417 -45.05 -0.17 -12.91
C LEU A 417 -44.86 1.33 -12.65
N ARG A 418 -45.23 1.77 -11.45
CA ARG A 418 -44.94 3.12 -10.95
C ARG A 418 -43.73 3.06 -10.03
N VAL A 419 -42.71 3.83 -10.38
CA VAL A 419 -41.45 3.90 -9.68
C VAL A 419 -41.30 5.27 -9.02
N LEU A 420 -41.00 5.30 -7.73
CA LEU A 420 -40.50 6.52 -7.07
C LEU A 420 -38.98 6.45 -7.03
N LEU A 421 -38.33 7.34 -7.79
CA LEU A 421 -36.88 7.47 -7.85
C LEU A 421 -36.41 8.65 -6.98
N VAL A 422 -35.42 8.42 -6.14
CA VAL A 422 -34.81 9.45 -5.28
C VAL A 422 -33.30 9.49 -5.54
N GLU A 423 -32.83 10.59 -6.13
CA GLU A 423 -31.43 10.78 -6.52
C GLU A 423 -31.14 12.29 -6.45
N ASP A 424 -30.14 12.71 -5.72
CA ASP A 424 -29.83 14.13 -5.56
C ASP A 424 -29.09 14.72 -6.75
N GLU A 425 -28.24 13.95 -7.41
CA GLU A 425 -27.48 14.40 -8.58
C GLU A 425 -28.39 14.44 -9.81
N GLN A 426 -28.49 15.65 -10.44
CA GLN A 426 -29.46 15.91 -11.50
C GLN A 426 -29.27 15.01 -12.74
N HIS A 427 -28.04 14.90 -13.24
CA HIS A 427 -27.78 14.15 -14.49
C HIS A 427 -27.98 12.65 -14.31
N THR A 428 -27.59 12.11 -13.15
CA THR A 428 -27.83 10.72 -12.75
C THR A 428 -29.33 10.46 -12.63
N ARG A 429 -30.07 11.37 -12.00
CA ARG A 429 -31.53 11.28 -11.88
C ARG A 429 -32.23 11.28 -13.25
N GLU A 430 -31.81 12.16 -14.17
CA GLU A 430 -32.33 12.22 -15.53
C GLU A 430 -32.03 10.93 -16.30
N ALA A 431 -30.81 10.41 -16.24
CA ALA A 431 -30.41 9.18 -16.91
C ALA A 431 -31.17 7.95 -16.38
N LEU A 432 -31.27 7.79 -15.05
CA LEU A 432 -32.02 6.69 -14.45
C LEU A 432 -33.52 6.77 -14.77
N THR A 433 -34.09 7.98 -14.80
CA THR A 433 -35.49 8.21 -15.23
C THR A 433 -35.68 7.74 -16.66
N TYR A 434 -34.81 8.15 -17.57
CA TYR A 434 -34.86 7.74 -18.97
C TYR A 434 -34.79 6.22 -19.15
N VAL A 435 -33.88 5.54 -18.44
CA VAL A 435 -33.74 4.08 -18.49
C VAL A 435 -35.03 3.38 -18.04
N LEU A 436 -35.61 3.81 -16.93
CA LEU A 436 -36.82 3.20 -16.38
C LEU A 436 -38.06 3.47 -17.25
N GLU A 437 -38.21 4.68 -17.77
CA GLU A 437 -39.30 5.04 -18.68
C GLU A 437 -39.20 4.30 -20.02
N HIS A 438 -37.98 4.16 -20.57
CA HIS A 438 -37.73 3.39 -21.78
C HIS A 438 -38.05 1.92 -21.61
N ALA A 439 -37.86 1.38 -20.41
CA ALA A 439 -38.30 0.03 -20.02
C ALA A 439 -39.83 -0.06 -19.76
N GLY A 440 -40.59 1.06 -19.87
CA GLY A 440 -42.05 1.12 -19.77
C GLY A 440 -42.63 1.47 -18.40
N ALA A 441 -41.79 1.91 -17.43
CA ALA A 441 -42.27 2.36 -16.14
C ALA A 441 -42.82 3.79 -16.14
N GLU A 442 -43.74 4.10 -15.24
CA GLU A 442 -44.13 5.48 -14.90
C GLU A 442 -43.25 5.96 -13.75
N VAL A 443 -42.37 6.95 -14.00
CA VAL A 443 -41.38 7.39 -13.00
C VAL A 443 -41.78 8.72 -12.37
N THR A 444 -41.78 8.74 -11.01
CA THR A 444 -41.84 9.98 -10.24
C THR A 444 -40.43 10.19 -9.64
N ALA A 445 -39.67 11.13 -10.21
CA ALA A 445 -38.32 11.40 -9.79
C ALA A 445 -38.29 12.57 -8.78
N THR A 446 -37.50 12.44 -7.73
CA THR A 446 -37.32 13.43 -6.65
C THR A 446 -35.84 13.60 -6.32
N ALA A 447 -35.47 14.83 -5.89
CA ALA A 447 -34.08 15.20 -5.62
C ALA A 447 -33.67 15.04 -4.16
N SER A 448 -34.56 14.57 -3.27
CA SER A 448 -34.24 14.44 -1.84
C SER A 448 -35.24 13.51 -1.12
N ALA A 449 -34.81 12.99 0.01
CA ALA A 449 -35.66 12.20 0.92
C ALA A 449 -36.93 12.95 1.36
N GLY A 450 -36.79 14.25 1.66
CA GLY A 450 -37.96 15.08 2.02
C GLY A 450 -38.99 15.20 0.89
N ALA A 451 -38.54 15.41 -0.37
CA ALA A 451 -39.43 15.45 -1.52
C ALA A 451 -40.09 14.07 -1.79
N ALA A 452 -39.37 12.98 -1.59
CA ALA A 452 -39.90 11.63 -1.72
C ALA A 452 -41.01 11.34 -0.68
N ARG A 453 -40.85 11.75 0.57
CA ARG A 453 -41.90 11.65 1.60
C ARG A 453 -43.16 12.44 1.26
N ILE A 454 -42.99 13.64 0.70
CA ILE A 454 -44.13 14.45 0.24
C ILE A 454 -44.85 13.74 -0.93
N ALA A 455 -44.10 13.15 -1.86
CA ALA A 455 -44.66 12.40 -2.97
C ALA A 455 -45.46 11.17 -2.47
N LEU A 456 -44.91 10.44 -1.49
CA LEU A 456 -45.58 9.28 -0.87
C LEU A 456 -46.85 9.70 -0.11
N ALA A 457 -46.81 10.82 0.64
CA ALA A 457 -47.96 11.31 1.41
C ALA A 457 -49.09 11.87 0.51
N ARG A 458 -48.75 12.45 -0.65
CA ARG A 458 -49.71 13.00 -1.63
C ARG A 458 -50.35 11.95 -2.54
N ALA A 459 -49.81 10.72 -2.53
CA ALA A 459 -50.32 9.61 -3.36
C ALA A 459 -51.66 9.07 -2.86
N THR A 460 -52.67 9.95 -2.73
CA THR A 460 -54.04 9.57 -2.40
C THR A 460 -54.63 8.69 -3.50
N GLY A 461 -54.54 7.37 -3.34
CA GLY A 461 -55.13 6.37 -4.22
C GLY A 461 -54.18 5.72 -5.25
N VAL A 462 -52.96 6.25 -5.46
CA VAL A 462 -52.05 5.73 -6.50
C VAL A 462 -50.60 5.62 -5.93
N ARG A 463 -50.38 4.67 -5.03
CA ARG A 463 -49.05 4.43 -4.47
C ARG A 463 -48.06 3.91 -5.53
N PRO A 464 -46.75 4.27 -5.40
CA PRO A 464 -45.72 3.65 -6.23
C PRO A 464 -45.64 2.13 -5.93
N HIS A 465 -45.24 1.36 -6.94
CA HIS A 465 -45.03 -0.08 -6.79
C HIS A 465 -43.64 -0.41 -6.25
N VAL A 466 -42.66 0.48 -6.49
CA VAL A 466 -41.28 0.33 -6.03
C VAL A 466 -40.67 1.69 -5.73
N LEU A 467 -39.84 1.74 -4.68
CA LEU A 467 -38.97 2.85 -4.32
C LEU A 467 -37.53 2.51 -4.75
N ILE A 468 -36.89 3.41 -5.47
CA ILE A 468 -35.47 3.35 -5.79
C ILE A 468 -34.84 4.59 -5.15
N SER A 469 -33.85 4.42 -4.28
CA SER A 469 -33.25 5.56 -3.57
C SER A 469 -31.75 5.44 -3.53
N ASP A 470 -31.06 6.55 -3.89
CA ASP A 470 -29.67 6.73 -3.47
C ASP A 470 -29.57 6.75 -1.95
N ILE A 471 -28.47 6.17 -1.43
CA ILE A 471 -28.14 6.20 0.00
C ILE A 471 -27.39 7.49 0.33
N GLY A 472 -26.46 7.92 -0.54
CA GLY A 472 -25.49 8.98 -0.29
C GLY A 472 -25.98 10.42 -0.46
N MET A 473 -27.22 10.72 -0.09
CA MET A 473 -27.81 12.04 -0.28
C MET A 473 -27.47 13.05 0.83
N PRO A 474 -27.30 14.33 0.53
CA PRO A 474 -27.03 15.36 1.52
C PRO A 474 -28.24 15.62 2.44
N GLY A 475 -27.96 15.82 3.73
CA GLY A 475 -28.96 16.09 4.75
C GLY A 475 -29.60 14.82 5.30
N GLU A 476 -30.68 14.32 4.68
CA GLU A 476 -31.34 13.07 5.03
C GLU A 476 -30.92 11.96 4.05
N ASP A 477 -30.21 10.96 4.54
CA ASP A 477 -29.70 9.85 3.73
C ASP A 477 -30.80 8.84 3.36
N GLY A 478 -30.52 7.95 2.39
CA GLY A 478 -31.45 6.92 1.94
C GLY A 478 -31.84 5.92 3.03
N HIS A 479 -30.95 5.67 4.01
CA HIS A 479 -31.28 4.81 5.14
C HIS A 479 -32.29 5.47 6.10
N ALA A 480 -32.17 6.77 6.33
CA ALA A 480 -33.15 7.51 7.12
C ALA A 480 -34.51 7.57 6.42
N LEU A 481 -34.51 7.79 5.11
CA LEU A 481 -35.73 7.75 4.29
C LEU A 481 -36.46 6.42 4.42
N ILE A 482 -35.77 5.28 4.18
CA ILE A 482 -36.44 3.97 4.22
C ILE A 482 -36.93 3.62 5.61
N ARG A 483 -36.17 3.97 6.68
CA ARG A 483 -36.66 3.79 8.07
C ARG A 483 -37.93 4.59 8.34
N ALA A 484 -38.01 5.83 7.85
CA ALA A 484 -39.21 6.64 7.98
C ALA A 484 -40.39 6.04 7.22
N VAL A 485 -40.16 5.53 6.01
CA VAL A 485 -41.19 4.82 5.21
C VAL A 485 -41.69 3.57 5.95
N ARG A 486 -40.80 2.74 6.50
CA ARG A 486 -41.16 1.53 7.27
C ARG A 486 -41.94 1.87 8.54
N ALA A 487 -41.57 2.92 9.25
CA ALA A 487 -42.29 3.40 10.43
C ALA A 487 -43.71 3.88 10.10
N GLU A 488 -43.89 4.54 8.95
CA GLU A 488 -45.21 4.98 8.48
C GLU A 488 -46.09 3.78 8.07
N GLU A 489 -45.54 2.83 7.32
CA GLU A 489 -46.24 1.61 6.93
C GLU A 489 -46.70 0.79 8.16
N ALA A 490 -45.85 0.70 9.17
CA ALA A 490 -46.22 0.01 10.43
C ALA A 490 -47.37 0.73 11.19
N ARG A 491 -47.43 2.07 11.09
CA ARG A 491 -48.50 2.86 11.71
C ARG A 491 -49.82 2.78 10.96
N SER A 492 -49.75 2.79 9.62
CA SER A 492 -50.95 2.75 8.76
C SER A 492 -51.48 1.32 8.52
N GLY A 493 -50.69 0.29 8.92
CA GLY A 493 -51.01 -1.11 8.59
C GLY A 493 -50.83 -1.46 7.12
N ASP A 494 -50.09 -0.62 6.39
CA ASP A 494 -49.84 -0.81 4.98
C ASP A 494 -48.79 -1.89 4.73
N ARG A 495 -48.89 -2.55 3.58
CA ARG A 495 -47.87 -3.50 3.14
C ARG A 495 -46.56 -2.79 2.82
N PRO A 496 -45.39 -3.40 3.15
CA PRO A 496 -44.10 -2.85 2.85
C PRO A 496 -43.91 -2.56 1.37
N LEU A 497 -43.57 -1.32 1.01
CA LEU A 497 -43.22 -0.90 -0.34
C LEU A 497 -41.89 -1.58 -0.76
N PRO A 498 -41.85 -2.33 -1.87
CA PRO A 498 -40.61 -2.83 -2.41
C PRO A 498 -39.61 -1.70 -2.60
N ALA A 499 -38.39 -1.87 -2.07
CA ALA A 499 -37.39 -0.80 -2.05
C ALA A 499 -36.01 -1.32 -2.49
N LEU A 500 -35.39 -0.60 -3.43
CA LEU A 500 -34.06 -0.82 -3.99
C LEU A 500 -33.15 0.33 -3.60
N ALA A 501 -32.00 0.02 -3.02
CA ALA A 501 -30.97 1.00 -2.71
C ALA A 501 -29.97 1.16 -3.87
N LEU A 502 -29.58 2.39 -4.18
CA LEU A 502 -28.42 2.70 -4.99
C LEU A 502 -27.31 3.17 -4.07
N THR A 503 -26.12 2.57 -4.19
CA THR A 503 -25.01 2.87 -3.29
C THR A 503 -23.73 3.16 -4.05
N ALA A 504 -22.99 4.21 -3.64
CA ALA A 504 -21.67 4.51 -4.17
C ALA A 504 -20.60 3.47 -3.72
N TYR A 505 -20.95 2.57 -2.79
CA TYR A 505 -20.01 1.60 -2.23
C TYR A 505 -20.59 0.20 -2.33
N ALA A 506 -19.92 -0.67 -3.06
CA ALA A 506 -20.22 -2.11 -3.14
C ALA A 506 -19.74 -2.88 -1.89
N ARG A 507 -19.84 -2.28 -0.68
CA ARG A 507 -19.41 -2.96 0.54
C ARG A 507 -20.50 -3.91 1.04
N PRO A 508 -20.11 -5.09 1.53
CA PRO A 508 -21.03 -5.98 2.19
C PRO A 508 -21.61 -5.41 3.50
N GLU A 509 -20.86 -4.50 4.16
CA GLU A 509 -21.36 -3.75 5.33
C GLU A 509 -22.52 -2.82 4.92
N ASP A 510 -22.39 -2.16 3.78
CA ASP A 510 -23.43 -1.29 3.22
C ASP A 510 -24.64 -2.10 2.74
N HIS A 511 -24.40 -3.32 2.21
CA HIS A 511 -25.46 -4.27 1.89
C HIS A 511 -26.25 -4.67 3.14
N SER A 512 -25.54 -5.13 4.18
CA SER A 512 -26.16 -5.53 5.46
C SER A 512 -26.87 -4.36 6.14
N ALA A 513 -26.26 -3.16 6.09
CA ALA A 513 -26.85 -1.94 6.62
C ALA A 513 -28.11 -1.52 5.84
N SER A 514 -28.10 -1.66 4.51
CA SER A 514 -29.26 -1.34 3.66
C SER A 514 -30.42 -2.30 3.92
N LEU A 515 -30.16 -3.59 4.01
CA LEU A 515 -31.18 -4.59 4.37
C LEU A 515 -31.71 -4.35 5.79
N ALA A 516 -30.84 -4.09 6.76
CA ALA A 516 -31.23 -3.80 8.14
C ALA A 516 -32.03 -2.48 8.26
N ALA A 517 -31.74 -1.49 7.39
CA ALA A 517 -32.53 -0.26 7.33
C ALA A 517 -33.93 -0.45 6.73
N GLY A 518 -34.15 -1.53 5.96
CA GLY A 518 -35.46 -1.87 5.40
C GLY A 518 -35.53 -1.90 3.87
N PHE A 519 -34.42 -1.79 3.14
CA PHE A 519 -34.38 -2.08 1.70
C PHE A 519 -34.48 -3.59 1.47
N HIS A 520 -34.93 -3.98 0.28
CA HIS A 520 -35.04 -5.38 -0.13
C HIS A 520 -33.90 -5.84 -1.02
N LEU A 521 -33.36 -4.93 -1.84
CA LEU A 521 -32.21 -5.14 -2.72
C LEU A 521 -31.34 -3.89 -2.71
N HIS A 522 -30.12 -4.03 -3.20
CA HIS A 522 -29.21 -2.92 -3.46
C HIS A 522 -28.48 -3.14 -4.80
N ILE A 523 -28.07 -2.04 -5.44
CA ILE A 523 -27.19 -2.00 -6.62
C ILE A 523 -26.08 -0.99 -6.36
N SER A 524 -24.84 -1.34 -6.72
CA SER A 524 -23.72 -0.42 -6.66
C SER A 524 -23.71 0.54 -7.85
N LYS A 525 -23.35 1.79 -7.60
CA LYS A 525 -23.02 2.76 -8.65
C LYS A 525 -21.57 2.50 -9.14
N PRO A 526 -21.28 2.63 -10.48
CA PRO A 526 -22.18 3.05 -11.54
C PRO A 526 -23.25 2.00 -11.85
N VAL A 527 -24.50 2.49 -12.09
CA VAL A 527 -25.65 1.62 -12.32
C VAL A 527 -25.74 1.28 -13.82
N GLU A 528 -25.59 0.01 -14.13
CA GLU A 528 -25.83 -0.45 -15.51
C GLU A 528 -27.33 -0.51 -15.83
N PRO A 529 -27.78 -0.01 -17.00
CA PRO A 529 -29.18 0.05 -17.38
C PRO A 529 -29.92 -1.28 -17.28
N ASP A 530 -29.33 -2.34 -17.83
CA ASP A 530 -29.94 -3.68 -17.83
C ASP A 530 -30.01 -4.29 -16.43
N ALA A 531 -28.96 -4.04 -15.60
CA ALA A 531 -28.93 -4.50 -14.22
C ALA A 531 -30.02 -3.82 -13.36
N LEU A 532 -30.26 -2.52 -13.57
CA LEU A 532 -31.33 -1.79 -12.89
C LEU A 532 -32.71 -2.37 -13.24
N VAL A 533 -32.98 -2.57 -14.51
CA VAL A 533 -34.25 -3.13 -14.97
C VAL A 533 -34.46 -4.55 -14.44
N ALA A 534 -33.44 -5.40 -14.48
CA ALA A 534 -33.48 -6.76 -13.97
C ALA A 534 -33.72 -6.81 -12.44
N ALA A 535 -33.09 -5.91 -11.69
CA ALA A 535 -33.29 -5.83 -10.24
C ALA A 535 -34.71 -5.39 -9.87
N VAL A 536 -35.29 -4.40 -10.58
CA VAL A 536 -36.69 -3.99 -10.37
C VAL A 536 -37.64 -5.13 -10.69
N MET A 537 -37.42 -5.87 -11.78
CA MET A 537 -38.22 -7.04 -12.13
C MET A 537 -38.14 -8.15 -11.07
N SER A 538 -36.93 -8.49 -10.64
CA SER A 538 -36.71 -9.50 -9.60
C SER A 538 -37.44 -9.13 -8.30
N LEU A 539 -37.31 -7.87 -7.87
CA LEU A 539 -37.98 -7.36 -6.68
C LEU A 539 -39.50 -7.47 -6.78
N MET A 540 -40.07 -7.21 -7.94
CA MET A 540 -41.51 -7.31 -8.18
C MET A 540 -42.00 -8.77 -8.23
N GLN A 541 -41.21 -9.69 -8.77
CA GLN A 541 -41.53 -11.13 -8.80
C GLN A 541 -41.54 -11.72 -7.40
N VAL A 542 -40.53 -11.44 -6.57
CA VAL A 542 -40.47 -11.89 -5.17
C VAL A 542 -41.68 -11.38 -4.39
N THR A 543 -42.09 -10.13 -4.60
CA THR A 543 -43.26 -9.54 -3.95
C THR A 543 -44.58 -10.17 -4.42
N ARG A 544 -44.70 -10.53 -5.71
CA ARG A 544 -45.88 -11.25 -6.25
C ARG A 544 -45.95 -12.68 -5.73
N ALA A 545 -44.82 -13.39 -5.66
CA ALA A 545 -44.80 -14.77 -5.11
C ALA A 545 -45.23 -14.82 -3.65
N ARG A 546 -44.79 -13.89 -2.82
CA ARG A 546 -45.26 -13.75 -1.42
C ARG A 546 -46.75 -13.42 -1.32
N ARG A 547 -47.30 -12.65 -2.28
CA ARG A 547 -48.74 -12.36 -2.36
C ARG A 547 -49.60 -13.56 -2.71
N ALA A 548 -49.04 -14.58 -3.39
CA ALA A 548 -49.76 -15.78 -3.80
C ALA A 548 -49.76 -16.88 -2.70
N THR A 549 -48.92 -16.75 -1.68
CA THR A 549 -48.76 -17.69 -0.55
C THR A 549 -49.43 -17.23 0.75
N GLU A 550 -49.87 -15.98 0.83
CA GLU A 550 -50.75 -15.42 1.88
C GLU A 550 -52.24 -15.44 1.41
#